data_6c004f534b35a2428b8a633d225bf97c
#
_entry.id   6c004f534b35a2428b8a633d225bf97c
#
_cell.length_a   1.000
_cell.length_b   1.000
_cell.length_c   1.000
_cell.angle_alpha   90.00
_cell.angle_beta   90.00
_cell.angle_gamma   90.00
#
_symmetry.space_group_name_H-M   'P 1'
#
loop_
_entity.id
_entity.type
_entity.pdbx_description
1 polymer ?
#
loop_
_entity_poly.entity_id
_entity_poly.type
_entity_poly.pdbx_seq_one_letter_code
_entity_poly.pdbx_strand_id
1 'polypeptide(L)'
;VKRNNETVEGPGGLVYTARLPLSSATLNYPTDLIRGHCTKIRSPWRALPAGKITGIVLAVLRCDQRPGDLAGGNGIHRTTVSRWVHEVVGLLAARAPRLDRALKKITRTGGGIVLLDGSLIRTRRRTGDANRKNYSGKSTCHGLPLIALTDDRGRLLRVSAARPGRTSEITACRHNHLTAHLRATGLGVIADLGFIGLDDNDDPDADPAVITGYKTARSRPLAPARNCRTPCWPQSAPRLSTASPT
;
A
#
# COMPACT_ATOMS: atom_id res chain seq x y z
N VAL A 1 21.65 29.40 -28.80
CA VAL A 1 20.41 29.13 -29.55
C VAL A 1 19.25 29.59 -28.67
N LYS A 2 18.71 30.79 -28.93
CA LYS A 2 17.49 31.32 -28.28
C LYS A 2 16.33 30.47 -28.75
N ARG A 3 15.68 29.73 -27.86
CA ARG A 3 14.36 29.13 -28.13
C ARG A 3 13.31 30.21 -27.95
N ASN A 4 12.66 30.58 -29.02
CA ASN A 4 11.44 31.36 -29.01
C ASN A 4 10.36 30.57 -28.29
N ASN A 5 9.95 31.04 -27.11
CA ASN A 5 8.72 30.64 -26.47
C ASN A 5 7.59 31.37 -27.23
N GLU A 6 7.07 30.78 -28.26
CA GLU A 6 5.77 31.19 -28.80
C GLU A 6 4.71 30.70 -27.81
N THR A 7 4.20 31.62 -27.01
CA THR A 7 2.94 31.49 -26.30
C THR A 7 1.84 31.44 -27.34
N VAL A 8 1.25 30.27 -27.54
CA VAL A 8 0.01 30.15 -28.32
C VAL A 8 -1.11 30.76 -27.48
N GLU A 9 -1.30 32.06 -27.62
CA GLU A 9 -2.49 32.76 -27.16
C GLU A 9 -3.65 32.46 -28.13
N GLY A 10 -4.37 31.38 -27.86
CA GLY A 10 -5.69 31.15 -28.45
C GLY A 10 -6.77 31.87 -27.63
N PRO A 11 -7.82 32.43 -28.24
CA PRO A 11 -8.94 33.00 -27.51
C PRO A 11 -9.65 31.90 -26.71
N GLY A 12 -9.50 31.92 -25.37
CA GLY A 12 -10.04 30.93 -24.45
C GLY A 12 -9.01 29.91 -24.03
N GLY A 13 -8.02 30.32 -23.24
CA GLY A 13 -7.06 29.40 -22.60
C GLY A 13 -7.80 28.36 -21.80
N LEU A 14 -7.67 27.06 -22.17
CA LEU A 14 -8.14 25.95 -21.37
C LEU A 14 -7.31 25.90 -20.08
N VAL A 15 -7.88 26.40 -18.98
CA VAL A 15 -7.27 26.28 -17.65
C VAL A 15 -7.60 24.90 -17.10
N TYR A 16 -6.60 24.03 -17.05
CA TYR A 16 -6.70 22.73 -16.42
C TYR A 16 -6.50 22.86 -14.91
N THR A 17 -7.57 22.68 -14.15
CA THR A 17 -7.54 22.63 -12.68
C THR A 17 -7.78 21.22 -12.20
N ALA A 18 -6.77 20.60 -11.57
CA ALA A 18 -6.94 19.35 -10.87
C ALA A 18 -7.42 19.60 -9.44
N ARG A 19 -8.57 19.04 -9.04
CA ARG A 19 -8.99 19.01 -7.64
C ARG A 19 -8.29 17.86 -6.95
N LEU A 20 -7.48 18.17 -5.94
CA LEU A 20 -6.85 17.21 -5.06
C LEU A 20 -7.63 17.20 -3.74
N PRO A 21 -8.52 16.21 -3.49
CA PRO A 21 -9.26 16.09 -2.24
C PRO A 21 -8.34 15.56 -1.14
N LEU A 22 -7.39 16.39 -0.71
CA LEU A 22 -6.38 16.07 0.28
C LEU A 22 -6.46 17.07 1.44
N SER A 23 -6.17 16.60 2.65
CA SER A 23 -6.02 17.47 3.79
C SER A 23 -4.75 18.33 3.69
N SER A 24 -4.75 19.48 4.34
CA SER A 24 -3.56 20.35 4.43
C SER A 24 -2.37 19.59 5.02
N ALA A 25 -2.60 18.70 5.98
CA ALA A 25 -1.55 17.87 6.56
C ALA A 25 -0.92 16.94 5.51
N THR A 26 -1.73 16.33 4.63
CA THR A 26 -1.23 15.47 3.55
C THR A 26 -0.42 16.25 2.51
N LEU A 27 -0.74 17.53 2.28
CA LEU A 27 0.02 18.39 1.39
C LEU A 27 1.31 18.90 2.05
N ASN A 28 1.23 19.30 3.31
CA ASN A 28 2.36 19.90 4.02
C ASN A 28 3.47 18.90 4.31
N TYR A 29 3.14 17.68 4.69
CA TYR A 29 4.13 16.66 5.04
C TYR A 29 5.16 16.39 3.92
N PRO A 30 4.79 16.06 2.66
CA PRO A 30 5.76 15.91 1.59
C PRO A 30 6.46 17.24 1.22
N THR A 31 5.79 18.38 1.38
CA THR A 31 6.37 19.70 1.13
C THR A 31 7.56 19.95 2.06
N ASP A 32 7.41 19.64 3.34
CA ASP A 32 8.47 19.79 4.33
C ASP A 32 9.62 18.80 4.11
N LEU A 33 9.29 17.57 3.65
CA LEU A 33 10.31 16.60 3.23
C LEU A 33 11.16 17.13 2.06
N ILE A 34 10.51 17.74 1.05
CA ILE A 34 11.23 18.34 -0.09
C ILE A 34 12.11 19.48 0.38
N ARG A 35 11.58 20.40 1.22
CA ARG A 35 12.35 21.52 1.77
C ARG A 35 13.59 21.03 2.51
N GLY A 36 13.42 20.09 3.45
CA GLY A 36 14.52 19.52 4.22
C GLY A 36 15.53 18.79 3.34
N HIS A 37 15.07 18.07 2.29
CA HIS A 37 15.95 17.42 1.34
C HIS A 37 16.77 18.46 0.54
N CYS A 38 16.14 19.49 0.00
CA CYS A 38 16.83 20.56 -0.74
C CYS A 38 17.91 21.24 0.11
N THR A 39 17.61 21.53 1.39
CA THR A 39 18.59 22.07 2.33
C THR A 39 19.77 21.10 2.53
N LYS A 40 19.49 19.82 2.74
CA LYS A 40 20.52 18.79 2.96
C LYS A 40 21.46 18.62 1.76
N ILE A 41 20.93 18.61 0.53
CA ILE A 41 21.75 18.48 -0.68
C ILE A 41 22.31 19.80 -1.18
N ARG A 42 22.08 20.91 -0.44
CA ARG A 42 22.50 22.27 -0.82
C ARG A 42 22.09 22.65 -2.25
N SER A 43 20.88 22.23 -2.66
CA SER A 43 20.34 22.52 -3.98
C SER A 43 19.27 23.61 -3.89
N PRO A 44 19.63 24.89 -3.98
CA PRO A 44 18.69 26.00 -3.88
C PRO A 44 17.80 26.14 -5.11
N TRP A 45 18.23 25.56 -6.24
CA TRP A 45 17.57 25.74 -7.52
C TRP A 45 16.54 24.66 -7.80
N ARG A 46 15.29 25.05 -7.70
CA ARG A 46 14.14 24.28 -8.19
C ARG A 46 13.32 25.16 -9.13
N ALA A 47 12.85 24.59 -10.24
CA ALA A 47 12.00 25.32 -11.20
C ALA A 47 10.72 25.85 -10.55
N LEU A 48 10.22 25.16 -9.51
CA LEU A 48 8.99 25.53 -8.79
C LEU A 48 9.19 25.42 -7.27
N PRO A 49 8.40 26.18 -6.48
CA PRO A 49 8.37 26.06 -5.03
C PRO A 49 7.97 24.67 -4.57
N ALA A 50 8.46 24.22 -3.41
CA ALA A 50 8.22 22.87 -2.86
C ALA A 50 6.73 22.51 -2.77
N GLY A 51 5.86 23.45 -2.40
CA GLY A 51 4.41 23.23 -2.35
C GLY A 51 3.80 22.91 -3.73
N LYS A 52 4.24 23.62 -4.79
CA LYS A 52 3.80 23.31 -6.17
C LYS A 52 4.34 21.97 -6.64
N ILE A 53 5.60 21.64 -6.35
CA ILE A 53 6.18 20.33 -6.66
C ILE A 53 5.38 19.23 -5.98
N THR A 54 5.05 19.39 -4.69
CA THR A 54 4.20 18.44 -3.95
C THR A 54 2.83 18.28 -4.61
N GLY A 55 2.17 19.38 -4.96
CA GLY A 55 0.86 19.34 -5.64
C GLY A 55 0.91 18.54 -6.95
N ILE A 56 1.92 18.80 -7.79
CA ILE A 56 2.13 18.08 -9.05
C ILE A 56 2.37 16.59 -8.80
N VAL A 57 3.26 16.25 -7.85
CA VAL A 57 3.55 14.84 -7.53
C VAL A 57 2.32 14.11 -6.99
N LEU A 58 1.55 14.74 -6.09
CA LEU A 58 0.32 14.17 -5.56
C LEU A 58 -0.77 14.04 -6.63
N ALA A 59 -0.83 14.93 -7.61
CA ALA A 59 -1.73 14.79 -8.76
C ALA A 59 -1.37 13.55 -9.61
N VAL A 60 -0.09 13.28 -9.84
CA VAL A 60 0.34 12.03 -10.49
C VAL A 60 -0.04 10.82 -9.65
N LEU A 61 0.30 10.81 -8.37
CA LEU A 61 0.12 9.63 -7.50
C LEU A 61 -1.33 9.35 -7.14
N ARG A 62 -2.15 10.38 -6.95
CA ARG A 62 -3.54 10.24 -6.48
C ARG A 62 -4.54 10.19 -7.62
N CYS A 63 -4.30 10.93 -8.69
CA CYS A 63 -5.26 11.13 -9.78
C CYS A 63 -4.78 10.52 -11.10
N ASP A 64 -3.65 9.80 -11.08
CA ASP A 64 -3.03 9.20 -12.29
C ASP A 64 -2.83 10.20 -13.44
N GLN A 65 -2.56 11.47 -13.08
CA GLN A 65 -2.34 12.53 -14.06
C GLN A 65 -1.07 12.27 -14.85
N ARG A 66 -1.12 12.51 -16.14
CA ARG A 66 0.05 12.34 -17.01
C ARG A 66 1.13 13.37 -16.69
N PRO A 67 2.38 12.96 -16.43
CA PRO A 67 3.47 13.89 -16.16
C PRO A 67 3.69 14.92 -17.27
N GLY A 68 3.36 14.58 -18.54
CA GLY A 68 3.47 15.49 -19.68
C GLY A 68 2.50 16.66 -19.60
N ASP A 69 1.23 16.40 -19.25
CA ASP A 69 0.18 17.41 -19.19
C ASP A 69 0.42 18.37 -18.02
N LEU A 70 0.81 17.83 -16.86
CA LEU A 70 1.21 18.65 -15.71
C LEU A 70 2.45 19.48 -15.99
N ALA A 71 3.38 18.96 -16.78
CA ALA A 71 4.59 19.69 -17.17
C ALA A 71 4.24 20.86 -18.08
N GLY A 72 3.41 20.65 -19.09
CA GLY A 72 2.94 21.69 -20.01
C GLY A 72 2.22 22.81 -19.28
N GLY A 73 1.26 22.49 -18.41
CA GLY A 73 0.51 23.48 -17.63
C GLY A 73 1.33 24.26 -16.59
N ASN A 74 2.56 23.83 -16.30
CA ASN A 74 3.46 24.49 -15.34
C ASN A 74 4.76 25.03 -16.00
N GLY A 75 4.86 25.04 -17.31
CA GLY A 75 6.03 25.55 -18.04
C GLY A 75 7.34 24.79 -17.76
N ILE A 76 7.27 23.48 -17.47
CA ILE A 76 8.44 22.64 -17.16
C ILE A 76 8.51 21.42 -18.08
N HIS A 77 9.66 20.76 -18.12
CA HIS A 77 9.83 19.57 -18.95
C HIS A 77 9.28 18.31 -18.25
N ARG A 78 8.64 17.40 -19.03
CA ARG A 78 8.03 16.15 -18.50
C ARG A 78 8.99 15.29 -17.66
N THR A 79 10.28 15.23 -18.05
CA THR A 79 11.28 14.46 -17.30
C THR A 79 11.55 15.06 -15.93
N THR A 80 11.36 16.36 -15.76
CA THR A 80 11.46 17.04 -14.45
C THR A 80 10.35 16.56 -13.53
N VAL A 81 9.11 16.48 -14.01
CA VAL A 81 7.98 15.93 -13.24
C VAL A 81 8.27 14.47 -12.85
N SER A 82 8.70 13.65 -13.79
CA SER A 82 9.02 12.24 -13.51
C SER A 82 10.12 12.10 -12.45
N ARG A 83 11.18 12.93 -12.52
CA ARG A 83 12.24 12.95 -11.48
C ARG A 83 11.69 13.34 -10.11
N TRP A 84 10.84 14.37 -10.03
CA TRP A 84 10.22 14.77 -8.77
C TRP A 84 9.34 13.67 -8.18
N VAL A 85 8.58 12.95 -9.00
CA VAL A 85 7.79 11.81 -8.54
C VAL A 85 8.70 10.75 -7.90
N HIS A 86 9.78 10.35 -8.56
CA HIS A 86 10.72 9.37 -8.01
C HIS A 86 11.40 9.88 -6.74
N GLU A 87 11.81 11.15 -6.72
CA GLU A 87 12.44 11.78 -5.56
C GLU A 87 11.52 11.77 -4.34
N VAL A 88 10.29 12.26 -4.51
CA VAL A 88 9.32 12.34 -3.41
C VAL A 88 8.90 10.96 -2.93
N VAL A 89 8.69 10.00 -3.84
CA VAL A 89 8.43 8.59 -3.46
C VAL A 89 9.58 8.03 -2.65
N GLY A 90 10.83 8.29 -3.05
CA GLY A 90 12.01 7.88 -2.29
C GLY A 90 12.07 8.51 -0.89
N LEU A 91 11.78 9.81 -0.78
CA LEU A 91 11.74 10.51 0.51
C LEU A 91 10.64 9.97 1.44
N LEU A 92 9.46 9.67 0.90
CA LEU A 92 8.36 9.07 1.65
C LEU A 92 8.69 7.63 2.08
N ALA A 93 9.26 6.84 1.19
CA ALA A 93 9.66 5.46 1.47
C ALA A 93 10.72 5.39 2.59
N ALA A 94 11.69 6.32 2.59
CA ALA A 94 12.70 6.42 3.65
C ALA A 94 12.10 6.78 5.03
N ARG A 95 10.90 7.35 5.07
CA ARG A 95 10.16 7.71 6.30
C ARG A 95 9.09 6.69 6.68
N ALA A 96 8.82 5.72 5.81
CA ALA A 96 7.84 4.67 6.11
C ALA A 96 8.27 3.89 7.37
N PRO A 97 7.36 3.65 8.30
CA PRO A 97 7.67 2.89 9.51
C PRO A 97 8.02 1.45 9.14
N ARG A 98 9.01 0.89 9.81
CA ARG A 98 9.28 -0.55 9.71
C ARG A 98 8.10 -1.33 10.27
N LEU A 99 7.86 -2.55 9.74
CA LEU A 99 6.73 -3.40 10.14
C LEU A 99 6.66 -3.57 11.66
N ASP A 100 7.78 -3.91 12.29
CA ASP A 100 7.85 -4.13 13.74
C ASP A 100 7.37 -2.91 14.54
N ARG A 101 7.74 -1.70 14.10
CA ARG A 101 7.29 -0.46 14.75
C ARG A 101 5.80 -0.22 14.56
N ALA A 102 5.28 -0.52 13.36
CA ALA A 102 3.86 -0.38 13.07
C ALA A 102 3.02 -1.33 13.92
N LEU A 103 3.42 -2.61 14.00
CA LEU A 103 2.75 -3.62 14.81
C LEU A 103 2.81 -3.29 16.32
N LYS A 104 3.99 -2.96 16.85
CA LYS A 104 4.15 -2.54 18.25
C LYS A 104 3.32 -1.29 18.60
N LYS A 105 3.09 -0.39 17.64
CA LYS A 105 2.21 0.77 17.85
C LYS A 105 0.77 0.31 18.06
N ILE A 106 0.28 -0.66 17.27
CA ILE A 106 -1.08 -1.20 17.39
C ILE A 106 -1.26 -1.83 18.77
N THR A 107 -0.37 -2.73 19.17
CA THR A 107 -0.41 -3.36 20.49
C THR A 107 -0.48 -2.32 21.62
N ARG A 108 0.36 -1.26 21.54
CA ARG A 108 0.35 -0.19 22.54
C ARG A 108 -0.92 0.65 22.56
N THR A 109 -1.65 0.72 21.45
CA THR A 109 -2.92 1.45 21.36
C THR A 109 -4.14 0.56 21.66
N GLY A 110 -3.94 -0.64 22.19
CA GLY A 110 -5.00 -1.57 22.56
C GLY A 110 -5.59 -2.37 21.40
N GLY A 111 -4.99 -2.29 20.20
CA GLY A 111 -5.39 -3.13 19.07
C GLY A 111 -4.88 -4.57 19.24
N GLY A 112 -5.77 -5.56 19.03
CA GLY A 112 -5.44 -6.98 19.12
C GLY A 112 -5.39 -7.70 17.79
N ILE A 113 -5.88 -7.07 16.71
CA ILE A 113 -6.12 -7.73 15.43
C ILE A 113 -5.62 -6.87 14.28
N VAL A 114 -5.10 -7.55 13.27
CA VAL A 114 -4.76 -6.97 11.97
C VAL A 114 -5.41 -7.79 10.85
N LEU A 115 -5.70 -7.15 9.74
CA LEU A 115 -6.28 -7.80 8.57
C LEU A 115 -5.19 -7.97 7.51
N LEU A 116 -5.16 -9.14 6.90
CA LEU A 116 -4.22 -9.50 5.84
C LEU A 116 -4.98 -9.76 4.55
N ASP A 117 -4.61 -9.08 3.48
CA ASP A 117 -5.23 -9.25 2.17
C ASP A 117 -4.19 -9.22 1.05
N GLY A 118 -4.48 -9.96 -0.02
CA GLY A 118 -3.68 -10.00 -1.24
C GLY A 118 -4.31 -9.15 -2.33
N SER A 119 -3.53 -8.28 -2.96
CA SER A 119 -4.00 -7.48 -4.09
C SER A 119 -3.09 -7.63 -5.29
N LEU A 120 -3.68 -7.65 -6.50
CA LEU A 120 -2.94 -7.74 -7.75
C LEU A 120 -2.95 -6.38 -8.47
N ILE A 121 -1.78 -5.76 -8.59
CA ILE A 121 -1.63 -4.57 -9.44
C ILE A 121 -1.51 -5.03 -10.89
N ARG A 122 -2.54 -4.75 -11.69
CA ARG A 122 -2.52 -5.11 -13.11
C ARG A 122 -1.42 -4.36 -13.85
N THR A 123 -0.72 -5.06 -14.71
CA THR A 123 0.31 -4.50 -15.59
C THR A 123 -0.03 -4.76 -17.04
N ARG A 124 0.49 -3.93 -17.93
CA ARG A 124 0.38 -4.21 -19.36
C ARG A 124 1.21 -5.45 -19.69
N ARG A 125 0.69 -6.27 -20.64
CA ARG A 125 1.46 -7.37 -21.22
C ARG A 125 2.74 -6.80 -21.83
N ARG A 126 3.89 -7.40 -21.50
CA ARG A 126 5.19 -7.08 -22.10
C ARG A 126 5.67 -8.27 -22.91
N THR A 127 6.50 -8.02 -23.91
CA THR A 127 7.22 -9.07 -24.66
C THR A 127 8.44 -9.53 -23.86
N GLY A 128 8.78 -10.82 -23.94
CA GLY A 128 9.96 -11.40 -23.31
C GLY A 128 9.64 -12.34 -22.14
N ASP A 129 10.69 -13.02 -21.63
CA ASP A 129 10.58 -14.09 -20.62
C ASP A 129 9.99 -13.64 -19.28
N ALA A 130 10.24 -12.40 -18.89
CA ALA A 130 9.67 -11.82 -17.67
C ALA A 130 8.14 -11.73 -17.71
N ASN A 131 7.54 -11.60 -18.91
CA ASN A 131 6.11 -11.46 -19.07
C ASN A 131 5.34 -12.72 -18.63
N ARG A 132 5.86 -13.93 -18.93
CA ARG A 132 5.24 -15.20 -18.53
C ARG A 132 5.20 -15.35 -17.01
N LYS A 133 6.19 -14.85 -16.29
CA LYS A 133 6.25 -14.88 -14.81
C LYS A 133 5.19 -13.97 -14.18
N ASN A 134 4.81 -12.89 -14.87
CA ASN A 134 3.85 -11.91 -14.37
C ASN A 134 2.38 -12.24 -14.71
N TYR A 135 2.11 -13.37 -15.33
CA TYR A 135 0.74 -13.85 -15.57
C TYR A 135 0.19 -14.55 -14.32
N SER A 136 -0.94 -14.05 -13.80
CA SER A 136 -1.68 -14.65 -12.70
C SER A 136 -2.79 -15.54 -13.27
N GLY A 137 -2.71 -16.85 -13.04
CA GLY A 137 -3.77 -17.78 -13.41
C GLY A 137 -5.06 -17.56 -12.62
N LYS A 138 -4.96 -17.16 -11.32
CA LYS A 138 -6.10 -16.86 -10.46
C LYS A 138 -6.93 -15.68 -11.01
N SER A 139 -6.23 -14.63 -11.49
CA SER A 139 -6.88 -13.40 -11.97
C SER A 139 -6.94 -13.28 -13.49
N THR A 140 -6.47 -14.30 -14.22
CA THR A 140 -6.44 -14.37 -15.70
C THR A 140 -5.84 -13.14 -16.38
N CYS A 141 -4.91 -12.46 -15.73
CA CYS A 141 -4.29 -11.25 -16.24
C CYS A 141 -2.83 -11.11 -15.80
N HIS A 142 -2.10 -10.23 -16.49
CA HIS A 142 -0.75 -9.86 -16.09
C HIS A 142 -0.80 -8.86 -14.94
N GLY A 143 -0.01 -9.10 -13.91
CA GLY A 143 0.03 -8.24 -12.74
C GLY A 143 1.17 -8.60 -11.78
N LEU A 144 1.27 -7.81 -10.74
CA LEU A 144 2.21 -7.98 -9.65
C LEU A 144 1.42 -8.08 -8.35
N PRO A 145 1.33 -9.26 -7.71
CA PRO A 145 0.70 -9.41 -6.42
C PRO A 145 1.54 -8.72 -5.34
N LEU A 146 0.85 -8.14 -4.41
CA LEU A 146 1.37 -7.59 -3.17
C LEU A 146 0.46 -8.01 -2.02
N ILE A 147 1.01 -8.01 -0.82
CA ILE A 147 0.29 -8.27 0.41
C ILE A 147 0.12 -6.95 1.15
N ALA A 148 -1.11 -6.63 1.52
CA ALA A 148 -1.45 -5.49 2.33
C ALA A 148 -1.80 -5.95 3.76
N LEU A 149 -1.33 -5.20 4.74
CA LEU A 149 -1.66 -5.36 6.14
C LEU A 149 -2.36 -4.10 6.61
N THR A 150 -3.55 -4.25 7.20
CA THR A 150 -4.33 -3.14 7.74
C THR A 150 -4.67 -3.38 9.21
N ASP A 151 -4.99 -2.33 9.93
CA ASP A 151 -5.56 -2.47 11.27
C ASP A 151 -7.07 -2.79 11.23
N ASP A 152 -7.67 -2.97 12.40
CA ASP A 152 -9.10 -3.21 12.60
C ASP A 152 -10.02 -2.11 12.02
N ARG A 153 -9.47 -0.90 11.82
CA ARG A 153 -10.16 0.25 11.22
C ARG A 153 -9.92 0.40 9.72
N GLY A 154 -9.27 -0.58 9.09
CA GLY A 154 -8.93 -0.55 7.68
C GLY A 154 -7.80 0.41 7.30
N ARG A 155 -7.03 0.94 8.27
CA ARG A 155 -5.89 1.81 7.96
C ARG A 155 -4.71 0.96 7.51
N LEU A 156 -4.15 1.32 6.37
CA LEU A 156 -3.00 0.61 5.79
C LEU A 156 -1.76 0.78 6.67
N LEU A 157 -1.20 -0.35 7.12
CA LEU A 157 -0.01 -0.41 7.96
C LEU A 157 1.23 -0.68 7.13
N ARG A 158 1.11 -1.60 6.20
CA ARG A 158 2.20 -2.02 5.33
C ARG A 158 1.69 -2.59 4.02
N VAL A 159 2.50 -2.39 2.99
CA VAL A 159 2.40 -3.10 1.71
C VAL A 159 3.71 -3.83 1.50
N SER A 160 3.66 -5.10 1.09
CA SER A 160 4.85 -5.89 0.77
C SER A 160 5.51 -5.41 -0.52
N ALA A 161 6.72 -5.88 -0.78
CA ALA A 161 7.29 -5.79 -2.11
C ALA A 161 6.41 -6.55 -3.12
N ALA A 162 6.24 -5.98 -4.31
CA ALA A 162 5.52 -6.62 -5.40
C ALA A 162 6.27 -7.86 -5.90
N ARG A 163 5.54 -8.93 -6.21
CA ARG A 163 6.07 -10.21 -6.69
C ARG A 163 5.58 -10.49 -8.10
N PRO A 164 6.22 -11.41 -8.84
CA PRO A 164 5.70 -11.88 -10.14
C PRO A 164 4.28 -12.43 -10.02
N GLY A 165 3.42 -12.17 -11.01
CA GLY A 165 1.98 -12.47 -10.99
C GLY A 165 1.58 -13.90 -10.69
N ARG A 166 2.46 -14.88 -10.97
CA ARG A 166 2.24 -16.29 -10.65
C ARG A 166 2.51 -16.65 -9.18
N THR A 167 3.07 -15.73 -8.39
CA THR A 167 3.39 -15.98 -6.97
C THR A 167 2.11 -16.08 -6.16
N SER A 168 1.96 -17.14 -5.35
CA SER A 168 0.83 -17.26 -4.43
C SER A 168 0.94 -16.28 -3.26
N GLU A 169 -0.18 -15.94 -2.66
CA GLU A 169 -0.27 -15.06 -1.48
C GLU A 169 0.55 -15.63 -0.32
N ILE A 170 0.44 -16.94 -0.06
CA ILE A 170 1.23 -17.65 0.96
C ILE A 170 2.74 -17.52 0.70
N THR A 171 3.17 -17.75 -0.55
CA THR A 171 4.58 -17.62 -0.92
C THR A 171 5.09 -16.19 -0.71
N ALA A 172 4.26 -15.19 -1.04
CA ALA A 172 4.59 -13.79 -0.81
C ALA A 172 4.72 -13.47 0.69
N CYS A 173 3.85 -14.00 1.55
CA CYS A 173 3.92 -13.85 3.00
C CYS A 173 5.17 -14.50 3.59
N ARG A 174 5.48 -15.73 3.19
CA ARG A 174 6.68 -16.46 3.65
C ARG A 174 7.95 -15.72 3.29
N HIS A 175 8.05 -15.16 2.10
CA HIS A 175 9.18 -14.32 1.67
C HIS A 175 9.36 -13.05 2.50
N ASN A 176 8.28 -12.51 3.06
CA ASN A 176 8.32 -11.33 3.91
C ASN A 176 8.44 -11.66 5.40
N HIS A 177 8.59 -12.94 5.77
CA HIS A 177 8.63 -13.43 7.15
C HIS A 177 7.49 -12.88 8.01
N LEU A 178 6.30 -12.73 7.41
CA LEU A 178 5.21 -11.98 8.02
C LEU A 178 4.68 -12.67 9.29
N THR A 179 4.54 -13.99 9.27
CA THR A 179 4.09 -14.78 10.43
C THR A 179 5.02 -14.62 11.63
N ALA A 180 6.34 -14.62 11.43
CA ALA A 180 7.30 -14.41 12.50
C ALA A 180 7.16 -13.02 13.16
N HIS A 181 6.96 -11.97 12.36
CA HIS A 181 6.72 -10.63 12.89
C HIS A 181 5.42 -10.52 13.67
N LEU A 182 4.36 -11.18 13.22
CA LEU A 182 3.05 -11.18 13.87
C LEU A 182 3.10 -11.91 15.22
N ARG A 183 3.70 -13.11 15.26
CA ARG A 183 3.91 -13.86 16.50
C ARG A 183 4.74 -13.09 17.52
N ALA A 184 5.81 -12.43 17.06
CA ALA A 184 6.68 -11.63 17.94
C ALA A 184 5.94 -10.44 18.59
N THR A 185 4.78 -10.05 18.10
CA THR A 185 3.98 -8.94 18.65
C THR A 185 2.71 -9.39 19.37
N GLY A 186 2.38 -10.68 19.31
CA GLY A 186 1.16 -11.25 19.93
C GLY A 186 -0.13 -10.76 19.28
N LEU A 187 -0.08 -10.29 18.03
CA LEU A 187 -1.25 -9.83 17.29
C LEU A 187 -1.89 -10.97 16.51
N GLY A 188 -3.20 -11.15 16.66
CA GLY A 188 -3.98 -12.03 15.80
C GLY A 188 -4.18 -11.44 14.41
N VAL A 189 -4.17 -12.28 13.38
CA VAL A 189 -4.37 -11.89 11.98
C VAL A 189 -5.61 -12.56 11.43
N ILE A 190 -6.48 -11.79 10.82
CA ILE A 190 -7.60 -12.32 10.04
C ILE A 190 -7.22 -12.22 8.55
N ALA A 191 -7.35 -13.34 7.85
CA ALA A 191 -7.05 -13.44 6.42
C ALA A 191 -8.14 -14.19 5.67
N ASP A 192 -8.18 -14.01 4.35
CA ASP A 192 -9.11 -14.74 3.49
C ASP A 192 -8.69 -16.21 3.27
N LEU A 193 -9.50 -16.94 2.52
CA LEU A 193 -9.24 -18.36 2.21
C LEU A 193 -7.98 -18.60 1.35
N GLY A 194 -7.42 -17.55 0.74
CA GLY A 194 -6.17 -17.62 -0.01
C GLY A 194 -4.95 -17.86 0.86
N PHE A 195 -5.09 -17.68 2.18
CA PHE A 195 -4.02 -17.83 3.16
C PHE A 195 -4.11 -19.10 4.01
N ILE A 196 -5.01 -20.01 3.68
CA ILE A 196 -5.09 -21.33 4.35
C ILE A 196 -3.75 -22.05 4.22
N GLY A 197 -3.17 -22.49 5.35
CA GLY A 197 -1.85 -23.11 5.40
C GLY A 197 -0.68 -22.11 5.44
N LEU A 198 -0.94 -20.83 5.67
CA LEU A 198 0.12 -19.86 5.91
C LEU A 198 0.79 -20.08 7.27
N ASP A 199 -0.01 -20.41 8.27
CA ASP A 199 0.41 -20.66 9.64
C ASP A 199 0.38 -22.17 9.93
N ASP A 200 1.24 -22.91 9.24
CA ASP A 200 1.47 -24.32 9.53
C ASP A 200 2.33 -24.38 10.82
N ASN A 201 1.67 -24.34 11.97
CA ASN A 201 2.32 -24.61 13.26
C ASN A 201 2.40 -26.15 13.43
N ASP A 202 3.60 -26.65 13.67
CA ASP A 202 3.81 -28.04 14.06
C ASP A 202 3.33 -28.30 15.51
N ASP A 203 2.99 -27.24 16.25
CA ASP A 203 2.44 -27.30 17.60
C ASP A 203 0.91 -27.16 17.58
N PRO A 204 0.15 -28.24 17.83
CA PRO A 204 -1.30 -28.19 17.80
C PRO A 204 -1.92 -27.40 18.94
N ASP A 205 -1.18 -27.14 20.02
CA ASP A 205 -1.66 -26.41 21.20
C ASP A 205 -1.33 -24.90 21.13
N ALA A 206 -0.54 -24.45 20.15
CA ALA A 206 -0.25 -23.04 19.97
C ALA A 206 -1.42 -22.30 19.31
N ASP A 207 -1.78 -21.16 19.88
CA ASP A 207 -2.78 -20.27 19.28
C ASP A 207 -2.34 -19.84 17.85
N PRO A 208 -3.22 -20.00 16.84
CA PRO A 208 -2.87 -19.63 15.48
C PRO A 208 -2.67 -18.11 15.35
N ALA A 209 -1.51 -17.70 14.84
CA ALA A 209 -1.28 -16.28 14.53
C ALA A 209 -2.14 -15.79 13.38
N VAL A 210 -2.55 -16.70 12.45
CA VAL A 210 -3.36 -16.38 11.28
C VAL A 210 -4.67 -17.17 11.32
N ILE A 211 -5.77 -16.46 11.45
CA ILE A 211 -7.13 -17.00 11.46
C ILE A 211 -7.73 -16.83 10.06
N THR A 212 -8.10 -17.94 9.44
CA THR A 212 -8.79 -17.97 8.13
C THR A 212 -10.15 -18.62 8.26
N GLY A 213 -11.03 -18.37 7.29
CA GLY A 213 -12.26 -19.13 7.14
C GLY A 213 -11.99 -20.59 6.76
N TYR A 214 -13.03 -21.40 6.79
CA TYR A 214 -12.98 -22.80 6.38
C TYR A 214 -13.39 -22.95 4.92
N LYS A 215 -12.67 -23.78 4.16
CA LYS A 215 -12.99 -24.08 2.78
C LYS A 215 -13.83 -25.37 2.70
N THR A 216 -14.98 -25.28 2.06
CA THR A 216 -15.79 -26.45 1.71
C THR A 216 -15.13 -27.21 0.57
N ALA A 217 -14.91 -28.51 0.70
CA ALA A 217 -14.54 -29.39 -0.39
C ALA A 217 -15.73 -30.24 -0.80
N ARG A 218 -15.85 -30.60 -2.10
CA ARG A 218 -16.97 -31.40 -2.62
C ARG A 218 -17.11 -32.75 -1.91
N SER A 219 -15.99 -33.33 -1.46
CA SER A 219 -15.90 -34.57 -0.71
C SER A 219 -15.94 -34.42 0.83
N ARG A 220 -15.90 -33.20 1.34
CA ARG A 220 -15.93 -32.91 2.77
C ARG A 220 -16.77 -31.66 3.02
N PRO A 221 -18.09 -31.81 3.18
CA PRO A 221 -18.94 -30.68 3.60
C PRO A 221 -18.54 -30.22 4.98
N LEU A 222 -18.67 -28.93 5.21
CA LEU A 222 -18.41 -28.33 6.54
C LEU A 222 -19.44 -28.87 7.54
N ALA A 223 -18.99 -29.21 8.76
CA ALA A 223 -19.88 -29.49 9.86
C ALA A 223 -20.79 -28.26 10.14
N PRO A 224 -22.03 -28.45 10.66
CA PRO A 224 -22.99 -27.36 10.89
C PRO A 224 -22.40 -26.16 11.64
N ALA A 225 -21.56 -26.41 12.66
CA ALA A 225 -20.89 -25.37 13.44
C ALA A 225 -19.87 -24.53 12.62
N ARG A 226 -19.31 -25.10 11.54
CA ARG A 226 -18.36 -24.45 10.65
C ARG A 226 -19.02 -23.79 9.44
N ASN A 227 -20.29 -24.09 9.20
CA ASN A 227 -21.08 -23.52 8.12
C ASN A 227 -21.79 -22.20 8.54
N CYS A 228 -21.63 -21.82 9.80
CA CYS A 228 -22.18 -20.57 10.29
C CYS A 228 -21.48 -19.38 9.61
N ARG A 229 -22.25 -18.50 8.97
CA ARG A 229 -21.74 -17.29 8.29
C ARG A 229 -21.18 -16.25 9.27
N THR A 230 -21.46 -16.42 10.54
CA THR A 230 -20.88 -15.57 11.62
C THR A 230 -19.59 -16.24 12.08
N PRO A 231 -18.42 -15.59 12.03
CA PRO A 231 -17.22 -16.14 12.61
C PRO A 231 -17.46 -16.37 14.10
N CYS A 232 -17.47 -17.65 14.53
CA CYS A 232 -17.41 -17.98 15.94
C CYS A 232 -16.03 -17.55 16.44
N TRP A 233 -15.97 -16.40 17.08
CA TRP A 233 -14.81 -15.92 17.82
C TRP A 233 -14.54 -16.89 18.97
N PRO A 234 -13.31 -17.38 19.17
CA PRO A 234 -12.98 -18.16 20.34
C PRO A 234 -13.29 -17.33 21.59
N GLN A 235 -14.05 -17.90 22.52
CA GLN A 235 -14.46 -17.23 23.76
C GLN A 235 -13.28 -16.85 24.69
N SER A 236 -12.08 -17.23 24.35
CA SER A 236 -10.82 -16.92 25.05
C SER A 236 -10.22 -15.56 24.69
N ALA A 237 -10.82 -14.79 23.76
CA ALA A 237 -10.36 -13.42 23.53
C ALA A 237 -10.60 -12.58 24.81
N PRO A 238 -9.59 -11.86 25.34
CA PRO A 238 -9.76 -11.05 26.52
C PRO A 238 -10.89 -10.04 26.30
N ARG A 239 -11.91 -10.09 27.14
CA ARG A 239 -12.99 -9.11 27.16
C ARG A 239 -12.34 -7.74 27.39
N LEU A 240 -12.42 -6.86 26.42
CA LEU A 240 -12.11 -5.45 26.61
C LEU A 240 -13.08 -4.93 27.69
N SER A 241 -12.57 -4.75 28.91
CA SER A 241 -13.32 -4.09 29.97
C SER A 241 -13.59 -2.67 29.52
N THR A 242 -14.85 -2.36 29.28
CA THR A 242 -15.32 -0.99 29.15
C THR A 242 -15.23 -0.34 30.53
N ALA A 243 -14.12 0.30 30.83
CA ALA A 243 -14.03 1.24 31.92
C ALA A 243 -14.83 2.48 31.51
N SER A 244 -16.01 2.65 32.10
CA SER A 244 -16.76 3.91 32.03
C SER A 244 -16.00 4.99 32.79
N PRO A 245 -15.83 6.20 32.22
CA PRO A 245 -15.31 7.33 33.00
C PRO A 245 -16.41 7.84 33.96
N THR A 246 -16.08 7.86 35.22
CA THR A 246 -16.71 8.73 36.21
C THR A 246 -16.13 10.12 36.10
#